data_0ad778b51d94bb40eed6fba17e61e63e
#
_entry.id   0ad778b51d94bb40eed6fba17e61e63e
#
_cell.length_a   1.000
_cell.length_b   1.000
_cell.length_c   1.000
_cell.angle_alpha   90.00
_cell.angle_beta   90.00
_cell.angle_gamma   90.00
#
_symmetry.space_group_name_H-M   'P 1'
#
loop_
_entity.id
_entity.type
_entity.pdbx_description
1 polymer ?
#
loop_
_entity_poly.entity_id
_entity_poly.type
_entity_poly.pdbx_seq_one_letter_code
_entity_poly.pdbx_strand_id
1 'polypeptide(L)'
;MRVLVVEDEKPLADAVARGLRRDGMAVDVAYDGESGQEKTSITRYDVVVLDRDLPAMSGDELCRELMTSGELTRVIMLTASDAVEDRVEGLSLGADDYLVKPFAFPELIARVRALGRRATPAQPPLLTAQDLELDPAKRIVRRSGGEVELTRKELGVLEVLLAAGGAVISSEELLERVWDENADPFTTTVRVTMMSLRKKLGEPGIIETVVGAGYRVPSAAAERVRD
;
A
#
# COMPACT_ATOMS: atom_id res chain seq x y z
N MET A 1 0.94 -0.16 2.11
CA MET A 1 0.25 -0.25 0.82
C MET A 1 1.08 0.46 -0.23
N ARG A 2 1.42 -0.25 -1.31
CA ARG A 2 2.21 0.27 -2.44
C ARG A 2 1.30 0.52 -3.64
N VAL A 3 1.41 1.71 -4.22
CA VAL A 3 0.54 2.19 -5.31
C VAL A 3 1.40 2.59 -6.50
N LEU A 4 0.99 2.20 -7.71
CA LEU A 4 1.53 2.75 -8.95
C LEU A 4 0.53 3.77 -9.50
N VAL A 5 1.03 4.91 -9.94
CA VAL A 5 0.28 5.92 -10.69
C VAL A 5 0.80 5.92 -12.12
N VAL A 6 -0.07 5.62 -13.09
CA VAL A 6 0.23 5.65 -14.53
C VAL A 6 -0.61 6.74 -15.17
N GLU A 7 0.02 7.84 -15.57
CA GLU A 7 -0.63 9.06 -16.04
C GLU A 7 0.39 9.85 -16.88
N ASP A 8 0.05 10.21 -18.11
CA ASP A 8 0.96 10.90 -19.04
C ASP A 8 1.06 12.41 -18.76
N GLU A 9 0.02 13.00 -18.18
CA GLU A 9 0.06 14.38 -17.72
C GLU A 9 0.89 14.51 -16.44
N LYS A 10 2.19 14.75 -16.60
CA LYS A 10 3.16 14.80 -15.49
C LYS A 10 2.73 15.65 -14.29
N PRO A 11 2.16 16.88 -14.47
CA PRO A 11 1.70 17.67 -13.33
C PRO A 11 0.59 16.97 -12.53
N LEU A 12 -0.33 16.27 -13.21
CA LEU A 12 -1.41 15.50 -12.58
C LEU A 12 -0.85 14.25 -11.89
N ALA A 13 -0.02 13.45 -12.58
CA ALA A 13 0.65 12.30 -12.01
C ALA A 13 1.38 12.62 -10.71
N ASP A 14 2.20 13.68 -10.74
CA ASP A 14 2.96 14.14 -9.58
C ASP A 14 2.06 14.66 -8.45
N ALA A 15 0.96 15.34 -8.78
CA ALA A 15 0.01 15.82 -7.78
C ALA A 15 -0.71 14.65 -7.10
N VAL A 16 -1.14 13.64 -7.87
CA VAL A 16 -1.73 12.39 -7.36
C VAL A 16 -0.74 11.68 -6.46
N ALA A 17 0.48 11.44 -6.93
CA ALA A 17 1.52 10.77 -6.15
C ALA A 17 1.83 11.50 -4.84
N ARG A 18 1.96 12.83 -4.86
CA ARG A 18 2.16 13.63 -3.64
C ARG A 18 0.98 13.50 -2.67
N GLY A 19 -0.25 13.48 -3.17
CA GLY A 19 -1.45 13.29 -2.35
C GLY A 19 -1.44 11.94 -1.64
N LEU A 20 -1.22 10.86 -2.39
CA LEU A 20 -1.16 9.49 -1.87
C LEU A 20 0.02 9.28 -0.91
N ARG A 21 1.21 9.85 -1.21
CA ARG A 21 2.36 9.81 -0.29
C ARG A 21 2.10 10.56 1.02
N ARG A 22 1.40 11.70 0.97
CA ARG A 22 0.97 12.42 2.18
C ARG A 22 0.00 11.59 3.02
N ASP A 23 -0.73 10.71 2.38
CA ASP A 23 -1.62 9.77 3.04
C ASP A 23 -0.91 8.50 3.55
N GLY A 24 0.42 8.40 3.38
CA GLY A 24 1.28 7.35 3.94
C GLY A 24 1.48 6.13 3.05
N MET A 25 1.05 6.21 1.79
CA MET A 25 1.28 5.16 0.81
C MET A 25 2.69 5.23 0.24
N ALA A 26 3.27 4.10 -0.15
CA ALA A 26 4.45 4.05 -1.00
C ALA A 26 3.96 4.20 -2.44
N VAL A 27 4.49 5.18 -3.20
CA VAL A 27 3.95 5.52 -4.52
C VAL A 27 5.05 5.64 -5.54
N ASP A 28 4.96 4.82 -6.58
CA ASP A 28 5.76 4.91 -7.77
C ASP A 28 4.95 5.58 -8.89
N VAL A 29 5.62 6.16 -9.89
CA VAL A 29 4.98 6.87 -10.99
C VAL A 29 5.53 6.37 -12.31
N ALA A 30 4.64 6.14 -13.27
CA ALA A 30 4.94 5.94 -14.68
C ALA A 30 4.19 7.00 -15.50
N TYR A 31 4.82 7.52 -16.56
CA TYR A 31 4.25 8.57 -17.38
C TYR A 31 3.75 8.07 -18.74
N ASP A 32 3.69 6.78 -18.91
CA ASP A 32 3.15 6.09 -20.08
C ASP A 32 2.82 4.63 -19.75
N GLY A 33 2.08 3.96 -20.63
CA GLY A 33 1.63 2.58 -20.43
C GLY A 33 2.78 1.57 -20.41
N GLU A 34 3.78 1.73 -21.27
CA GLU A 34 4.94 0.81 -21.37
C GLU A 34 5.78 0.84 -20.07
N SER A 35 6.07 2.05 -19.57
CA SER A 35 6.74 2.21 -18.27
C SER A 35 5.89 1.65 -17.12
N GLY A 36 4.58 1.78 -17.19
CA GLY A 36 3.63 1.16 -16.26
C GLY A 36 3.73 -0.36 -16.26
N GLN A 37 3.73 -0.96 -17.44
CA GLN A 37 3.89 -2.40 -17.65
C GLN A 37 5.25 -2.91 -17.12
N GLU A 38 6.34 -2.22 -17.45
CA GLU A 38 7.66 -2.57 -16.94
C GLU A 38 7.69 -2.60 -15.42
N LYS A 39 7.15 -1.55 -14.76
CA LYS A 39 7.12 -1.47 -13.30
C LYS A 39 6.27 -2.60 -12.69
N THR A 40 5.13 -2.92 -13.26
CA THR A 40 4.25 -3.99 -12.75
C THR A 40 4.83 -5.38 -12.98
N SER A 41 5.70 -5.57 -13.97
CA SER A 41 6.40 -6.85 -14.19
C SER A 41 7.50 -7.13 -13.15
N ILE A 42 8.05 -6.09 -12.55
CA ILE A 42 9.17 -6.18 -11.60
C ILE A 42 8.70 -6.04 -10.15
N THR A 43 7.69 -5.20 -9.92
CA THR A 43 7.24 -4.81 -8.59
C THR A 43 5.76 -5.09 -8.40
N ARG A 44 5.41 -5.70 -7.27
CA ARG A 44 4.00 -5.90 -6.90
C ARG A 44 3.40 -4.63 -6.31
N TYR A 45 2.24 -4.24 -6.84
CA TYR A 45 1.46 -3.12 -6.35
C TYR A 45 0.13 -3.62 -5.78
N ASP A 46 -0.27 -3.02 -4.65
CA ASP A 46 -1.59 -3.29 -4.07
C ASP A 46 -2.69 -2.66 -4.92
N VAL A 47 -2.43 -1.44 -5.43
CA VAL A 47 -3.37 -0.69 -6.28
C VAL A 47 -2.59 0.01 -7.41
N VAL A 48 -3.16 -0.02 -8.62
CA VAL A 48 -2.73 0.80 -9.77
C VAL A 48 -3.80 1.87 -10.03
N VAL A 49 -3.40 3.13 -10.00
CA VAL A 49 -4.19 4.28 -10.47
C VAL A 49 -3.78 4.50 -11.90
N LEU A 50 -4.67 4.25 -12.85
CA LEU A 50 -4.38 4.11 -14.26
C LEU A 50 -5.20 5.07 -15.11
N ASP A 51 -4.55 5.97 -15.81
CA ASP A 51 -5.23 6.75 -16.83
C ASP A 51 -5.63 5.86 -18.01
N ARG A 52 -6.84 6.06 -18.52
CA ARG A 52 -7.37 5.32 -19.66
C ARG A 52 -6.70 5.75 -20.97
N ASP A 53 -6.53 7.07 -21.14
CA ASP A 53 -6.13 7.70 -22.41
C ASP A 53 -4.60 7.91 -22.48
N LEU A 54 -3.83 6.84 -22.28
CA LEU A 54 -2.37 6.88 -22.37
C LEU A 54 -1.88 6.78 -23.83
N PRO A 55 -0.75 7.43 -24.16
CA PRO A 55 -0.12 7.27 -25.47
C PRO A 55 0.55 5.89 -25.61
N ALA A 56 0.67 5.41 -26.83
CA ALA A 56 1.26 4.13 -27.24
C ALA A 56 0.50 2.92 -26.72
N MET A 57 0.72 2.50 -25.48
CA MET A 57 -0.05 1.47 -24.79
C MET A 57 -1.17 2.13 -23.99
N SER A 58 -2.42 1.85 -24.35
CA SER A 58 -3.59 2.39 -23.68
C SER A 58 -3.75 1.83 -22.25
N GLY A 59 -4.42 2.59 -21.36
CA GLY A 59 -4.77 2.09 -20.04
C GLY A 59 -5.65 0.84 -20.06
N ASP A 60 -6.52 0.73 -21.08
CA ASP A 60 -7.36 -0.46 -21.26
C ASP A 60 -6.53 -1.72 -21.59
N GLU A 61 -5.43 -1.59 -22.34
CA GLU A 61 -4.51 -2.68 -22.64
C GLU A 61 -3.73 -3.10 -21.39
N LEU A 62 -3.15 -2.14 -20.68
CA LEU A 62 -2.42 -2.41 -19.44
C LEU A 62 -3.33 -3.03 -18.36
N CYS A 63 -4.56 -2.52 -18.21
CA CYS A 63 -5.54 -3.09 -17.29
C CYS A 63 -5.83 -4.57 -17.61
N ARG A 64 -6.04 -4.89 -18.88
CA ARG A 64 -6.31 -6.28 -19.32
C ARG A 64 -5.15 -7.21 -19.04
N GLU A 65 -3.92 -6.75 -19.23
CA GLU A 65 -2.72 -7.53 -18.90
C GLU A 65 -2.62 -7.79 -17.38
N LEU A 66 -2.85 -6.76 -16.56
CA LEU A 66 -2.85 -6.90 -15.10
C LEU A 66 -3.90 -7.91 -14.63
N MET A 67 -5.09 -7.91 -15.22
CA MET A 67 -6.14 -8.87 -14.88
C MET A 67 -5.81 -10.30 -15.29
N THR A 68 -5.05 -10.50 -16.36
CA THR A 68 -4.65 -11.82 -16.84
C THR A 68 -3.42 -12.38 -16.12
N SER A 69 -2.62 -11.57 -15.46
CA SER A 69 -1.41 -11.99 -14.72
C SER A 69 -1.72 -12.87 -13.50
N GLY A 70 -2.97 -12.87 -13.03
CA GLY A 70 -3.39 -13.61 -11.83
C GLY A 70 -2.92 -12.98 -10.52
N GLU A 71 -2.34 -11.79 -10.55
CA GLU A 71 -1.94 -11.05 -9.36
C GLU A 71 -3.15 -10.39 -8.69
N LEU A 72 -3.05 -10.19 -7.36
CA LEU A 72 -4.12 -9.56 -6.56
C LEU A 72 -4.12 -8.02 -6.66
N THR A 73 -3.42 -7.46 -7.65
CA THR A 73 -3.37 -6.02 -7.89
C THR A 73 -4.76 -5.49 -8.23
N ARG A 74 -5.17 -4.41 -7.59
CA ARG A 74 -6.44 -3.72 -7.85
C ARG A 74 -6.22 -2.53 -8.76
N VAL A 75 -7.14 -2.31 -9.69
CA VAL A 75 -7.05 -1.22 -10.67
C VAL A 75 -8.19 -0.24 -10.48
N ILE A 76 -7.86 1.04 -10.32
CA ILE A 76 -8.78 2.16 -10.46
C ILE A 76 -8.45 2.93 -11.74
N MET A 77 -9.40 2.96 -12.67
CA MET A 77 -9.25 3.71 -13.92
C MET A 77 -9.62 5.17 -13.72
N LEU A 78 -8.78 6.07 -14.22
CA LEU A 78 -9.12 7.48 -14.40
C LEU A 78 -9.61 7.70 -15.83
N THR A 79 -10.72 8.40 -16.02
CA THR A 79 -11.30 8.63 -17.34
C THR A 79 -11.83 10.04 -17.49
N ALA A 80 -11.72 10.61 -18.68
CA ALA A 80 -12.34 11.89 -19.01
C ALA A 80 -13.84 11.77 -19.33
N SER A 81 -14.32 10.55 -19.61
CA SER A 81 -15.73 10.31 -19.99
C SER A 81 -16.58 9.97 -18.77
N ASP A 82 -17.71 10.66 -18.66
CA ASP A 82 -18.78 10.37 -17.69
C ASP A 82 -19.91 9.51 -18.30
N ALA A 83 -19.77 9.12 -19.58
CA ALA A 83 -20.74 8.28 -20.26
C ALA A 83 -20.90 6.91 -19.58
N VAL A 84 -22.14 6.47 -19.41
CA VAL A 84 -22.45 5.19 -18.76
C VAL A 84 -21.90 4.04 -19.57
N GLU A 85 -21.93 4.15 -20.91
CA GLU A 85 -21.41 3.15 -21.86
C GLU A 85 -19.91 2.91 -21.63
N ASP A 86 -19.10 3.96 -21.51
CA ASP A 86 -17.65 3.85 -21.29
C ASP A 86 -17.31 3.21 -19.96
N ARG A 87 -18.10 3.49 -18.91
CA ARG A 87 -17.94 2.85 -17.59
C ARG A 87 -18.34 1.38 -17.61
N VAL A 88 -19.39 1.02 -18.36
CA VAL A 88 -19.81 -0.39 -18.50
C VAL A 88 -18.79 -1.18 -19.31
N GLU A 89 -18.26 -0.59 -20.39
CA GLU A 89 -17.19 -1.21 -21.18
C GLU A 89 -15.92 -1.42 -20.35
N GLY A 90 -15.49 -0.41 -19.61
CA GLY A 90 -14.34 -0.47 -18.76
C GLY A 90 -14.48 -1.46 -17.58
N LEU A 91 -15.65 -1.55 -16.94
CA LEU A 91 -15.92 -2.59 -15.93
C LEU A 91 -15.84 -3.99 -16.54
N SER A 92 -16.20 -4.13 -17.83
CA SER A 92 -16.05 -5.39 -18.57
C SER A 92 -14.59 -5.75 -18.85
N LEU A 93 -13.66 -4.77 -18.79
CA LEU A 93 -12.21 -4.99 -18.92
C LEU A 93 -11.57 -5.51 -17.60
N GLY A 94 -12.31 -5.50 -16.49
CA GLY A 94 -11.87 -6.07 -15.23
C GLY A 94 -11.33 -5.05 -14.22
N ALA A 95 -11.37 -3.74 -14.49
CA ALA A 95 -11.01 -2.75 -13.48
C ALA A 95 -11.95 -2.82 -12.27
N ASP A 96 -11.39 -2.60 -11.08
CA ASP A 96 -12.12 -2.71 -9.81
C ASP A 96 -12.93 -1.45 -9.46
N ASP A 97 -12.55 -0.29 -9.99
CA ASP A 97 -13.24 0.99 -9.79
C ASP A 97 -12.92 1.99 -10.92
N TYR A 98 -13.74 3.03 -11.03
CA TYR A 98 -13.62 4.11 -12.00
C TYR A 98 -13.79 5.46 -11.31
N LEU A 99 -12.98 6.44 -11.75
CA LEU A 99 -13.06 7.82 -11.27
C LEU A 99 -12.97 8.79 -12.45
N VAL A 100 -14.00 9.63 -12.58
CA VAL A 100 -14.09 10.59 -13.70
C VAL A 100 -13.26 11.84 -13.40
N LYS A 101 -12.48 12.30 -14.38
CA LYS A 101 -11.77 13.59 -14.36
C LYS A 101 -12.75 14.74 -14.71
N PRO A 102 -12.72 15.89 -14.00
CA PRO A 102 -11.90 16.18 -12.82
C PRO A 102 -12.46 15.57 -11.52
N PHE A 103 -11.58 15.09 -10.67
CA PHE A 103 -11.96 14.47 -9.40
C PHE A 103 -11.40 15.22 -8.18
N ALA A 104 -12.03 14.98 -7.03
CA ALA A 104 -11.51 15.46 -5.76
C ALA A 104 -10.45 14.50 -5.19
N PHE A 105 -9.27 15.02 -4.80
CA PHE A 105 -8.21 14.19 -4.20
C PHE A 105 -8.67 13.35 -3.00
N PRO A 106 -9.49 13.86 -2.06
CA PRO A 106 -10.01 13.04 -0.96
C PRO A 106 -10.82 11.84 -1.44
N GLU A 107 -11.55 11.95 -2.55
CA GLU A 107 -12.31 10.86 -3.14
C GLU A 107 -11.37 9.77 -3.69
N LEU A 108 -10.39 10.16 -4.51
CA LEU A 108 -9.38 9.23 -5.02
C LEU A 108 -8.69 8.48 -3.87
N ILE A 109 -8.23 9.18 -2.84
CA ILE A 109 -7.58 8.57 -1.67
C ILE A 109 -8.49 7.55 -0.98
N ALA A 110 -9.77 7.91 -0.79
CA ALA A 110 -10.74 7.02 -0.15
C ALA A 110 -10.98 5.73 -0.96
N ARG A 111 -11.07 5.85 -2.30
CA ARG A 111 -11.23 4.71 -3.22
C ARG A 111 -9.99 3.83 -3.26
N VAL A 112 -8.80 4.40 -3.40
CA VAL A 112 -7.52 3.66 -3.38
C VAL A 112 -7.38 2.88 -2.06
N ARG A 113 -7.71 3.49 -0.92
CA ARG A 113 -7.73 2.78 0.37
C ARG A 113 -8.75 1.63 0.41
N ALA A 114 -9.93 1.83 -0.16
CA ALA A 114 -10.96 0.80 -0.19
C ALA A 114 -10.52 -0.40 -1.03
N LEU A 115 -9.88 -0.15 -2.17
CA LEU A 115 -9.33 -1.18 -3.05
C LEU A 115 -8.17 -1.93 -2.39
N GLY A 116 -7.21 -1.22 -1.80
CA GLY A 116 -6.08 -1.84 -1.11
C GLY A 116 -6.49 -2.78 0.03
N ARG A 117 -7.61 -2.50 0.73
CA ARG A 117 -8.17 -3.44 1.71
C ARG A 117 -8.72 -4.72 1.08
N ARG A 118 -9.17 -4.68 -0.18
CA ARG A 118 -9.68 -5.85 -0.92
C ARG A 118 -8.57 -6.70 -1.54
N ALA A 119 -7.41 -6.09 -1.78
CA ALA A 119 -6.22 -6.80 -2.29
C ALA A 119 -5.57 -7.73 -1.25
N THR A 120 -5.83 -7.49 0.03
CA THR A 120 -5.39 -8.36 1.14
C THR A 120 -6.54 -9.27 1.60
N PRO A 121 -6.27 -10.51 2.04
CA PRO A 121 -7.28 -11.32 2.72
C PRO A 121 -7.98 -10.48 3.80
N ALA A 122 -9.28 -10.67 3.98
CA ALA A 122 -10.10 -9.86 4.88
C ALA A 122 -9.41 -9.69 6.25
N GLN A 123 -8.73 -8.56 6.40
CA GLN A 123 -8.11 -8.21 7.68
C GLN A 123 -9.18 -7.71 8.63
N PRO A 124 -9.10 -8.03 9.90
CA PRO A 124 -9.99 -7.46 10.89
C PRO A 124 -9.87 -5.93 10.86
N PRO A 125 -10.95 -5.19 11.14
CA PRO A 125 -10.94 -3.72 11.13
C PRO A 125 -9.92 -3.13 12.12
N LEU A 126 -9.51 -3.91 13.10
CA LEU A 126 -8.44 -3.62 14.06
C LEU A 126 -7.39 -4.70 13.97
N LEU A 127 -6.14 -4.31 13.78
CA LEU A 127 -4.99 -5.19 13.92
C LEU A 127 -4.53 -5.17 15.38
N THR A 128 -4.49 -6.32 16.01
CA THR A 128 -4.18 -6.42 17.45
C THR A 128 -3.06 -7.40 17.72
N ALA A 129 -2.20 -7.07 18.67
CA ALA A 129 -1.20 -7.98 19.21
C ALA A 129 -0.90 -7.58 20.65
N GLN A 130 -1.07 -8.52 21.59
CA GLN A 130 -0.92 -8.27 23.04
C GLN A 130 -1.80 -7.07 23.47
N ASP A 131 -1.18 -6.00 24.00
CA ASP A 131 -1.82 -4.76 24.43
C ASP A 131 -1.86 -3.65 23.38
N LEU A 132 -1.46 -3.98 22.13
CA LEU A 132 -1.40 -3.06 21.01
C LEU A 132 -2.61 -3.22 20.08
N GLU A 133 -3.19 -2.09 19.70
CA GLU A 133 -4.30 -1.98 18.75
C GLU A 133 -3.94 -0.96 17.67
N LEU A 134 -4.14 -1.32 16.41
CA LEU A 134 -4.01 -0.41 15.28
C LEU A 134 -5.29 -0.44 14.44
N ASP A 135 -5.90 0.73 14.26
CA ASP A 135 -6.99 0.98 13.31
C ASP A 135 -6.38 1.55 12.01
N PRO A 136 -6.20 0.75 10.95
CA PRO A 136 -5.58 1.22 9.71
C PRO A 136 -6.41 2.29 8.99
N ALA A 137 -7.75 2.26 9.15
CA ALA A 137 -8.64 3.20 8.50
C ALA A 137 -8.57 4.60 9.14
N LYS A 138 -8.50 4.65 10.47
CA LYS A 138 -8.35 5.90 11.22
C LYS A 138 -6.90 6.31 11.42
N ARG A 139 -5.94 5.39 11.19
CA ARG A 139 -4.51 5.57 11.45
C ARG A 139 -4.20 5.86 12.92
N ILE A 140 -4.96 5.24 13.80
CA ILE A 140 -4.82 5.37 15.25
C ILE A 140 -4.14 4.11 15.78
N VAL A 141 -3.13 4.33 16.60
CA VAL A 141 -2.44 3.27 17.37
C VAL A 141 -2.70 3.51 18.83
N ARG A 142 -3.09 2.46 19.55
CA ARG A 142 -3.22 2.48 21.01
C ARG A 142 -2.39 1.36 21.61
N ARG A 143 -1.75 1.65 22.71
CA ARG A 143 -1.05 0.66 23.52
C ARG A 143 -1.50 0.78 24.97
N SER A 144 -1.91 -0.33 25.59
CA SER A 144 -2.48 -0.34 26.95
C SER A 144 -3.58 0.72 27.14
N GLY A 145 -4.38 0.98 26.10
CA GLY A 145 -5.45 2.00 26.08
C GLY A 145 -4.99 3.44 25.81
N GLY A 146 -3.70 3.73 25.87
CA GLY A 146 -3.13 5.04 25.53
C GLY A 146 -2.83 5.18 24.04
N GLU A 147 -3.08 6.36 23.46
CA GLU A 147 -2.76 6.66 22.05
C GLU A 147 -1.26 6.89 21.88
N VAL A 148 -0.68 6.31 20.82
CA VAL A 148 0.74 6.42 20.47
C VAL A 148 0.89 7.16 19.15
N GLU A 149 1.57 8.30 19.16
CA GLU A 149 1.83 9.09 17.96
C GLU A 149 2.98 8.50 17.14
N LEU A 150 2.65 7.97 15.97
CA LEU A 150 3.62 7.44 15.02
C LEU A 150 3.76 8.32 13.79
N THR A 151 4.96 8.38 13.23
CA THR A 151 5.17 8.91 11.89
C THR A 151 4.57 7.98 10.85
N ARG A 152 4.39 8.45 9.61
CA ARG A 152 3.81 7.66 8.52
C ARG A 152 4.58 6.36 8.25
N LYS A 153 5.92 6.42 8.30
CA LYS A 153 6.77 5.25 8.05
C LYS A 153 6.73 4.27 9.22
N GLU A 154 6.74 4.76 10.46
CA GLU A 154 6.56 3.92 11.64
C GLU A 154 5.21 3.20 11.65
N LEU A 155 4.13 3.93 11.29
CA LEU A 155 2.80 3.34 11.17
C LEU A 155 2.75 2.28 10.07
N GLY A 156 3.33 2.56 8.89
CA GLY A 156 3.38 1.59 7.79
C GLY A 156 4.17 0.33 8.14
N VAL A 157 5.31 0.47 8.83
CA VAL A 157 6.08 -0.68 9.33
C VAL A 157 5.25 -1.49 10.33
N LEU A 158 4.60 -0.82 11.29
CA LEU A 158 3.78 -1.50 12.28
C LEU A 158 2.59 -2.23 11.65
N GLU A 159 1.92 -1.61 10.68
CA GLU A 159 0.81 -2.22 9.92
C GLU A 159 1.25 -3.50 9.21
N VAL A 160 2.40 -3.48 8.51
CA VAL A 160 2.96 -4.65 7.83
C VAL A 160 3.27 -5.78 8.82
N LEU A 161 3.88 -5.47 9.94
CA LEU A 161 4.25 -6.47 10.96
C LEU A 161 3.02 -7.09 11.64
N LEU A 162 2.01 -6.29 11.95
CA LEU A 162 0.76 -6.78 12.56
C LEU A 162 -0.05 -7.61 11.58
N ALA A 163 -0.14 -7.16 10.32
CA ALA A 163 -0.83 -7.88 9.25
C ALA A 163 -0.21 -9.25 8.94
N ALA A 164 1.10 -9.41 9.20
CA ALA A 164 1.81 -10.66 9.04
C ALA A 164 1.45 -11.74 10.07
N GLY A 165 0.69 -11.41 11.13
CA GLY A 165 0.14 -12.37 12.08
C GLY A 165 1.18 -13.22 12.82
N GLY A 166 2.38 -12.70 13.04
CA GLY A 166 3.50 -13.39 13.71
C GLY A 166 4.57 -13.92 12.76
N ALA A 167 4.36 -13.85 11.45
CA ALA A 167 5.40 -14.20 10.48
C ALA A 167 6.57 -13.19 10.55
N VAL A 168 7.76 -13.66 10.16
CA VAL A 168 8.96 -12.81 10.09
C VAL A 168 8.95 -12.08 8.75
N ILE A 169 9.11 -10.76 8.81
CA ILE A 169 9.21 -9.89 7.63
C ILE A 169 10.64 -9.40 7.51
N SER A 170 11.25 -9.58 6.35
CA SER A 170 12.64 -9.16 6.10
C SER A 170 12.76 -7.63 6.01
N SER A 171 13.99 -7.11 6.11
CA SER A 171 14.24 -5.68 5.93
C SER A 171 13.93 -5.24 4.51
N GLU A 172 14.23 -6.10 3.53
CA GLU A 172 13.96 -5.89 2.11
C GLU A 172 12.45 -5.79 1.87
N GLU A 173 11.68 -6.74 2.40
CA GLU A 173 10.22 -6.72 2.27
C GLU A 173 9.61 -5.49 2.95
N LEU A 174 10.10 -5.09 4.12
CA LEU A 174 9.66 -3.85 4.77
C LEU A 174 9.97 -2.62 3.91
N LEU A 175 11.17 -2.57 3.32
CA LEU A 175 11.57 -1.48 2.43
C LEU A 175 10.65 -1.41 1.22
N GLU A 176 10.42 -2.54 0.56
CA GLU A 176 9.56 -2.65 -0.61
C GLU A 176 8.11 -2.23 -0.33
N ARG A 177 7.53 -2.64 0.80
CA ARG A 177 6.10 -2.39 1.12
C ARG A 177 5.82 -1.02 1.70
N VAL A 178 6.81 -0.38 2.35
CA VAL A 178 6.61 0.87 3.09
C VAL A 178 7.30 2.07 2.43
N TRP A 179 8.31 1.87 1.59
CA TRP A 179 8.99 2.93 0.85
C TRP A 179 8.77 2.77 -0.66
N ASP A 180 8.88 3.88 -1.39
CA ASP A 180 8.81 3.89 -2.86
C ASP A 180 10.16 3.55 -3.51
N GLU A 181 10.20 3.48 -4.83
CA GLU A 181 11.39 3.15 -5.63
C GLU A 181 12.60 4.08 -5.41
N ASN A 182 12.37 5.28 -4.88
CA ASN A 182 13.45 6.23 -4.58
C ASN A 182 14.17 5.93 -3.26
N ALA A 183 13.70 4.94 -2.50
CA ALA A 183 14.39 4.54 -1.28
C ALA A 183 15.64 3.72 -1.62
N ASP A 184 16.79 4.21 -1.22
CA ASP A 184 18.05 3.50 -1.40
C ASP A 184 18.06 2.21 -0.55
N PRO A 185 18.14 1.02 -1.18
CA PRO A 185 18.12 -0.27 -0.48
C PRO A 185 19.33 -0.49 0.45
N PHE A 186 20.40 0.25 0.26
CA PHE A 186 21.61 0.16 1.08
C PHE A 186 21.58 1.06 2.31
N THR A 187 20.49 1.81 2.53
CA THR A 187 20.38 2.69 3.69
C THR A 187 19.97 1.93 4.97
N THR A 188 20.28 2.53 6.10
CA THR A 188 19.84 2.05 7.41
C THR A 188 18.40 2.48 7.75
N THR A 189 17.62 2.92 6.74
CA THR A 189 16.29 3.53 6.93
C THR A 189 15.32 2.64 7.69
N VAL A 190 15.23 1.35 7.32
CA VAL A 190 14.37 0.39 8.03
C VAL A 190 14.81 0.26 9.49
N ARG A 191 16.12 0.12 9.72
CA ARG A 191 16.70 -0.02 11.07
C ARG A 191 16.43 1.21 11.94
N VAL A 192 16.62 2.40 11.40
CA VAL A 192 16.38 3.67 12.12
C VAL A 192 14.89 3.81 12.45
N THR A 193 14.01 3.53 11.48
CA THR A 193 12.56 3.54 11.69
C THR A 193 12.16 2.53 12.76
N MET A 194 12.73 1.33 12.74
CA MET A 194 12.48 0.29 13.74
C MET A 194 12.91 0.71 15.15
N MET A 195 14.09 1.35 15.28
CA MET A 195 14.56 1.87 16.57
C MET A 195 13.61 2.94 17.13
N SER A 196 13.19 3.88 16.27
CA SER A 196 12.25 4.94 16.66
C SER A 196 10.88 4.38 17.03
N LEU A 197 10.35 3.44 16.24
CA LEU A 197 9.09 2.76 16.49
C LEU A 197 9.10 2.05 17.84
N ARG A 198 10.14 1.25 18.13
CA ARG A 198 10.28 0.57 19.42
C ARG A 198 10.30 1.54 20.59
N LYS A 199 11.05 2.65 20.46
CA LYS A 199 11.12 3.68 21.51
C LYS A 199 9.74 4.28 21.79
N LYS A 200 8.92 4.52 20.78
CA LYS A 200 7.57 5.10 20.92
C LYS A 200 6.57 4.10 21.47
N LEU A 201 6.68 2.83 21.05
CA LEU A 201 5.85 1.77 21.60
C LEU A 201 6.19 1.50 23.08
N GLY A 202 7.44 1.67 23.52
CA GLY A 202 7.85 1.49 24.91
C GLY A 202 8.01 0.03 25.33
N GLU A 203 8.10 -0.21 26.63
CA GLU A 203 8.27 -1.55 27.20
C GLU A 203 6.94 -2.12 27.75
N PRO A 204 6.78 -3.46 27.77
CA PRO A 204 7.70 -4.48 27.25
C PRO A 204 7.78 -4.43 25.72
N GLY A 205 8.96 -4.79 25.16
CA GLY A 205 9.19 -4.76 23.72
C GLY A 205 8.29 -5.74 22.95
N ILE A 206 7.42 -5.23 22.09
CA ILE A 206 6.47 -6.05 21.31
C ILE A 206 7.03 -6.52 19.96
N ILE A 207 8.06 -5.84 19.43
CA ILE A 207 8.68 -6.18 18.15
C ILE A 207 9.96 -6.95 18.40
N GLU A 208 10.01 -8.20 17.96
CA GLU A 208 11.19 -9.05 18.02
C GLU A 208 12.08 -8.88 16.80
N THR A 209 13.39 -8.97 17.00
CA THR A 209 14.36 -9.16 15.92
C THR A 209 14.70 -10.62 15.80
N VAL A 210 14.49 -11.18 14.61
CA VAL A 210 14.95 -12.53 14.26
C VAL A 210 16.27 -12.38 13.50
N VAL A 211 17.38 -12.72 14.18
CA VAL A 211 18.72 -12.49 13.64
C VAL A 211 18.89 -13.17 12.29
N GLY A 212 19.36 -12.41 11.29
CA GLY A 212 19.57 -12.88 9.93
C GLY A 212 18.29 -13.02 9.08
N ALA A 213 17.09 -12.80 9.65
CA ALA A 213 15.83 -12.97 8.92
C ALA A 213 14.97 -11.72 8.87
N GLY A 214 14.91 -10.91 9.97
CA GLY A 214 14.09 -9.69 9.96
C GLY A 214 13.42 -9.39 11.29
N TYR A 215 12.15 -8.97 11.22
CA TYR A 215 11.37 -8.52 12.35
C TYR A 215 10.00 -9.18 12.38
N ARG A 216 9.42 -9.34 13.56
CA ARG A 216 8.04 -9.80 13.73
C ARG A 216 7.40 -9.20 14.98
N VAL A 217 6.08 -9.19 15.00
CA VAL A 217 5.27 -9.03 16.21
C VAL A 217 4.63 -10.39 16.49
N PRO A 218 4.98 -11.08 17.60
CA PRO A 218 4.41 -12.39 17.94
C PRO A 218 2.89 -12.31 18.05
N SER A 219 2.18 -13.29 17.45
CA SER A 219 0.74 -13.41 17.66
C SER A 219 0.46 -14.07 19.00
N ALA A 220 -0.64 -13.69 19.65
CA ALA A 220 -1.06 -14.29 20.93
C ALA A 220 -1.27 -15.82 20.85
N ALA A 221 -1.40 -16.39 19.64
CA ALA A 221 -1.49 -17.83 19.42
C ALA A 221 -0.14 -18.55 19.53
N ALA A 222 0.98 -17.85 19.32
CA ALA A 222 2.32 -18.47 19.32
C ALA A 222 2.89 -18.66 20.74
N GLU A 223 2.34 -18.02 21.77
CA GLU A 223 2.76 -18.19 23.17
C GLU A 223 2.26 -19.49 23.79
N ARG A 224 1.15 -20.05 23.30
CA ARG A 224 0.55 -21.29 23.84
C ARG A 224 1.27 -22.59 23.48
N VAL A 225 2.33 -22.53 22.69
CA VAL A 225 3.10 -23.72 22.24
C VAL A 225 4.44 -23.84 22.98
N ARG A 226 4.76 -22.91 23.88
CA ARG A 226 6.04 -22.89 24.64
C ARG A 226 5.93 -23.28 26.11
N ASP A 227 4.73 -23.65 26.57
CA ASP A 227 4.51 -24.22 27.93
C ASP A 227 4.31 -25.74 27.88
#